data_4b8fe6b9b561498e26bdf5b43f2acf8a
#
_entry.id   4b8fe6b9b561498e26bdf5b43f2acf8a
#
_cell.length_a   1.000
_cell.length_b   1.000
_cell.length_c   1.000
_cell.angle_alpha   90.00
_cell.angle_beta   90.00
_cell.angle_gamma   90.00
#
_symmetry.space_group_name_H-M   'P 1'
#
loop_
_entity.id
_entity.type
_entity.pdbx_description
1 polymer ?
#
loop_
_entity_poly.entity_id
_entity_poly.type
_entity_poly.pdbx_seq_one_letter_code
_entity_poly.pdbx_strand_id
1 'polypeptide(L)'
;MALCAMLGITVLGTTACGTKSGEQPQGNTVKAETVAMPNFTNAPIADEYAIFDTNYGQFKVRLLGSKAPITVKNFDYLVKKGFYNGVTFHRVIEGFMIQGGDPDGTGAGGPGYTIPDEFSNDLHFNKMGVLAMANRGPNTGGSQFFITLGPTDWLDNKHTIFGTVVQGMDVVEKIGKVKTGRNDKPVEPVIINSITLEPITDDAKNVK
;
A
#
# COMPACT_ATOMS: atom_id res chain seq x y z
N MET A 1 24.98 80.71 7.69
CA MET A 1 25.91 80.55 8.80
C MET A 1 25.83 79.04 9.09
N ALA A 2 26.77 78.23 8.58
CA ALA A 2 27.99 77.77 9.25
C ALA A 2 27.66 76.94 10.49
N LEU A 3 28.01 75.68 10.64
CA LEU A 3 29.31 74.99 10.62
C LEU A 3 29.04 73.49 10.85
N CYS A 4 29.43 72.55 10.08
CA CYS A 4 30.67 71.76 10.08
C CYS A 4 31.07 71.12 11.42
N ALA A 5 31.15 69.76 11.44
CA ALA A 5 32.25 68.94 11.95
C ALA A 5 31.76 67.46 12.11
N MET A 6 32.19 66.58 11.36
CA MET A 6 33.33 65.62 11.34
C MET A 6 33.49 64.67 12.56
N LEU A 7 33.62 63.43 12.21
CA LEU A 7 34.45 62.32 12.72
C LEU A 7 33.97 61.48 13.92
N GLY A 8 34.05 60.18 13.67
CA GLY A 8 34.20 59.18 14.70
C GLY A 8 33.90 57.77 14.22
N ILE A 9 34.84 57.16 13.50
CA ILE A 9 34.82 55.70 13.16
C ILE A 9 35.27 54.92 14.41
N THR A 10 34.46 54.02 14.90
CA THR A 10 34.93 52.92 15.77
C THR A 10 34.32 51.63 15.33
N VAL A 11 35.17 50.79 14.75
CA VAL A 11 34.90 49.36 14.44
C VAL A 11 35.04 48.58 15.73
N LEU A 12 33.96 47.98 16.21
CA LEU A 12 34.05 46.90 17.20
C LEU A 12 33.52 45.64 16.53
N GLY A 13 34.43 44.71 16.28
CA GLY A 13 34.13 43.35 15.86
C GLY A 13 33.43 42.57 16.98
N THR A 14 32.28 42.03 16.69
CA THR A 14 31.65 40.99 17.49
C THR A 14 31.65 39.69 16.69
N THR A 15 32.43 38.74 17.18
CA THR A 15 32.45 37.33 16.80
C THR A 15 31.07 36.74 17.03
N ALA A 16 30.31 36.47 15.95
CA ALA A 16 29.09 35.73 16.02
C ALA A 16 29.44 34.23 16.01
N CYS A 17 29.15 33.56 17.10
CA CYS A 17 29.17 32.11 17.24
C CYS A 17 28.05 31.50 16.38
N GLY A 18 28.42 30.81 15.30
CA GLY A 18 27.48 30.14 14.41
C GLY A 18 26.92 28.87 15.08
N THR A 19 25.69 28.93 15.51
CA THR A 19 24.89 27.75 15.80
C THR A 19 24.49 27.09 14.48
N LYS A 20 25.06 25.91 14.22
CA LYS A 20 24.58 25.03 13.14
C LYS A 20 23.18 24.56 13.50
N SER A 21 22.15 25.14 12.90
CA SER A 21 20.80 24.56 12.87
C SER A 21 20.85 23.28 12.04
N GLY A 22 20.56 22.15 12.68
CA GLY A 22 20.44 20.86 12.03
C GLY A 22 19.30 20.89 11.00
N GLU A 23 19.67 20.68 9.76
CA GLU A 23 18.76 20.49 8.64
C GLU A 23 18.10 19.13 8.84
N GLN A 24 16.82 19.12 9.24
CA GLN A 24 15.99 17.91 9.21
C GLN A 24 15.77 17.53 7.73
N PRO A 25 15.92 16.24 7.37
CA PRO A 25 15.60 15.80 6.03
C PRO A 25 14.10 16.01 5.80
N GLN A 26 13.77 16.92 4.90
CA GLN A 26 12.41 17.09 4.38
C GLN A 26 12.04 15.80 3.65
N GLY A 27 11.16 15.02 4.25
CA GLY A 27 10.52 13.90 3.58
C GLY A 27 9.79 14.43 2.35
N ASN A 28 10.23 14.02 1.17
CA ASN A 28 9.49 14.19 -0.08
C ASN A 28 8.15 13.47 0.06
N THR A 29 7.12 14.19 0.45
CA THR A 29 5.73 13.74 0.25
C THR A 29 5.47 13.81 -1.26
N VAL A 30 5.67 12.69 -1.95
CA VAL A 30 5.18 12.52 -3.32
C VAL A 30 3.66 12.61 -3.23
N LYS A 31 3.08 13.75 -3.61
CA LYS A 31 1.64 13.87 -3.79
C LYS A 31 1.24 12.81 -4.81
N ALA A 32 0.36 11.88 -4.41
CA ALA A 32 -0.22 10.93 -5.33
C ALA A 32 -0.92 11.71 -6.45
N GLU A 33 -0.38 11.65 -7.67
CA GLU A 33 -1.08 12.17 -8.84
C GLU A 33 -2.39 11.39 -8.97
N THR A 34 -3.50 12.10 -9.15
CA THR A 34 -4.81 11.49 -9.39
C THR A 34 -4.72 10.70 -10.68
N VAL A 35 -4.67 9.38 -10.58
CA VAL A 35 -4.55 8.49 -11.74
C VAL A 35 -5.92 8.43 -12.42
N ALA A 36 -6.00 8.79 -13.71
CA ALA A 36 -7.23 8.66 -14.46
C ALA A 36 -7.68 7.18 -14.49
N MET A 37 -8.95 6.93 -14.17
CA MET A 37 -9.52 5.58 -14.19
C MET A 37 -9.44 4.98 -15.62
N PRO A 38 -8.73 3.87 -15.82
CA PRO A 38 -8.75 3.15 -17.08
C PRO A 38 -10.12 2.48 -17.30
N ASN A 39 -10.49 2.29 -18.55
CA ASN A 39 -11.70 1.54 -18.88
C ASN A 39 -11.44 0.03 -18.74
N PHE A 40 -11.67 -0.52 -17.56
CA PHE A 40 -11.54 -1.96 -17.31
C PHE A 40 -12.78 -2.70 -17.79
N THR A 41 -12.58 -3.67 -18.68
CA THR A 41 -13.65 -4.58 -19.09
C THR A 41 -13.73 -5.76 -18.10
N ASN A 42 -14.90 -6.36 -17.94
CA ASN A 42 -15.12 -7.56 -17.14
C ASN A 42 -14.68 -8.86 -17.82
N ALA A 43 -14.05 -8.78 -19.01
CA ALA A 43 -13.52 -9.97 -19.68
C ALA A 43 -12.44 -10.63 -18.81
N PRO A 44 -12.55 -11.95 -18.51
CA PRO A 44 -11.55 -12.67 -17.73
C PRO A 44 -10.16 -12.55 -18.34
N ILE A 45 -9.15 -12.51 -17.48
CA ILE A 45 -7.74 -12.56 -17.84
C ILE A 45 -7.09 -13.77 -17.18
N ALA A 46 -5.93 -14.18 -17.67
CA ALA A 46 -5.16 -15.24 -17.04
C ALA A 46 -4.77 -14.86 -15.61
N ASP A 47 -4.73 -15.85 -14.74
CA ASP A 47 -4.17 -15.67 -13.40
C ASP A 47 -2.66 -15.41 -13.53
N GLU A 48 -2.12 -14.62 -12.63
CA GLU A 48 -0.69 -14.29 -12.56
C GLU A 48 -0.22 -14.21 -11.12
N TYR A 49 1.07 -14.05 -10.90
CA TYR A 49 1.64 -13.83 -9.58
C TYR A 49 1.97 -12.36 -9.35
N ALA A 50 1.68 -11.87 -8.15
CA ALA A 50 2.22 -10.63 -7.61
C ALA A 50 3.24 -10.95 -6.51
N ILE A 51 4.46 -10.45 -6.64
CA ILE A 51 5.52 -10.57 -5.64
C ILE A 51 5.59 -9.25 -4.89
N PHE A 52 5.25 -9.30 -3.61
CA PHE A 52 5.38 -8.17 -2.69
C PHE A 52 6.76 -8.20 -2.07
N ASP A 53 7.55 -7.16 -2.31
CA ASP A 53 8.78 -6.89 -1.58
C ASP A 53 8.50 -5.90 -0.46
N THR A 54 8.79 -6.29 0.79
CA THR A 54 8.54 -5.46 1.96
C THR A 54 9.79 -5.35 2.83
N ASN A 55 9.82 -4.37 3.74
CA ASN A 55 10.88 -4.29 4.75
C ASN A 55 10.85 -5.43 5.80
N TYR A 56 9.86 -6.35 5.71
CA TYR A 56 9.75 -7.56 6.54
C TYR A 56 10.13 -8.85 5.79
N GLY A 57 10.33 -8.77 4.46
CA GLY A 57 10.62 -9.87 3.56
C GLY A 57 9.65 -9.91 2.37
N GLN A 58 9.78 -10.94 1.55
CA GLN A 58 8.97 -11.11 0.35
C GLN A 58 7.89 -12.16 0.55
N PHE A 59 6.74 -11.95 -0.07
CA PHE A 59 5.70 -12.96 -0.21
C PHE A 59 5.08 -12.89 -1.61
N LYS A 60 4.54 -14.02 -2.07
CA LYS A 60 3.95 -14.17 -3.40
C LYS A 60 2.47 -14.47 -3.29
N VAL A 61 1.69 -13.77 -4.09
CA VAL A 61 0.23 -13.92 -4.19
C VAL A 61 -0.12 -14.37 -5.61
N ARG A 62 -0.99 -15.37 -5.74
CA ARG A 62 -1.66 -15.67 -7.00
C ARG A 62 -2.85 -14.76 -7.15
N LEU A 63 -2.89 -13.94 -8.19
CA LEU A 63 -4.00 -13.10 -8.58
C LEU A 63 -5.00 -13.91 -9.42
N LEU A 64 -6.27 -13.73 -9.15
CA LEU A 64 -7.37 -14.53 -9.72
C LEU A 64 -8.08 -13.73 -10.84
N GLY A 65 -7.36 -13.45 -11.93
CA GLY A 65 -7.86 -12.69 -13.07
C GLY A 65 -9.04 -13.34 -13.79
N SER A 66 -9.21 -14.65 -13.63
CA SER A 66 -10.37 -15.41 -14.13
C SER A 66 -11.64 -15.20 -13.28
N LYS A 67 -11.52 -14.74 -12.03
CA LYS A 67 -12.62 -14.61 -11.06
C LYS A 67 -13.00 -13.17 -10.76
N ALA A 68 -12.01 -12.26 -10.72
CA ALA A 68 -12.19 -10.84 -10.43
C ALA A 68 -11.42 -9.98 -11.45
N PRO A 69 -11.79 -10.04 -12.75
CA PRO A 69 -10.99 -9.44 -13.82
C PRO A 69 -10.85 -7.91 -13.73
N ILE A 70 -11.86 -7.18 -13.29
CA ILE A 70 -11.80 -5.73 -13.14
C ILE A 70 -10.83 -5.38 -12.00
N THR A 71 -10.97 -6.07 -10.87
CA THR A 71 -10.15 -5.85 -9.68
C THR A 71 -8.67 -6.17 -9.94
N VAL A 72 -8.38 -7.30 -10.62
CA VAL A 72 -7.00 -7.67 -10.97
C VAL A 72 -6.43 -6.68 -11.98
N LYS A 73 -7.15 -6.31 -13.06
CA LYS A 73 -6.69 -5.30 -14.03
C LYS A 73 -6.40 -3.95 -13.37
N ASN A 74 -7.23 -3.54 -12.42
CA ASN A 74 -7.01 -2.33 -11.63
C ASN A 74 -5.74 -2.44 -10.79
N PHE A 75 -5.58 -3.55 -10.07
CA PHE A 75 -4.39 -3.79 -9.26
C PHE A 75 -3.12 -3.79 -10.11
N ASP A 76 -3.12 -4.50 -11.25
CA ASP A 76 -2.00 -4.54 -12.20
C ASP A 76 -1.66 -3.16 -12.76
N TYR A 77 -2.67 -2.39 -13.12
CA TYR A 77 -2.48 -1.03 -13.61
C TYR A 77 -1.77 -0.17 -12.56
N LEU A 78 -2.21 -0.24 -11.32
CA LEU A 78 -1.61 0.52 -10.21
C LEU A 78 -0.18 0.03 -9.92
N VAL A 79 0.06 -1.29 -9.95
CA VAL A 79 1.41 -1.87 -9.82
C VAL A 79 2.34 -1.35 -10.92
N LYS A 80 1.91 -1.42 -12.18
CA LYS A 80 2.69 -0.93 -13.35
C LYS A 80 2.99 0.57 -13.31
N LYS A 81 2.16 1.34 -12.61
CA LYS A 81 2.39 2.77 -12.34
C LYS A 81 3.31 3.03 -11.12
N GLY A 82 3.74 2.00 -10.42
CA GLY A 82 4.52 2.14 -9.18
C GLY A 82 3.71 2.72 -8.03
N PHE A 83 2.36 2.71 -8.13
CA PHE A 83 1.46 3.33 -7.15
C PHE A 83 1.67 2.80 -5.73
N TYR A 84 2.02 1.53 -5.59
CA TYR A 84 2.21 0.89 -4.29
C TYR A 84 3.63 1.02 -3.71
N ASN A 85 4.58 1.60 -4.46
CA ASN A 85 5.96 1.74 -4.01
C ASN A 85 6.04 2.74 -2.84
N GLY A 86 6.58 2.29 -1.71
CA GLY A 86 6.67 3.07 -0.48
C GLY A 86 5.37 3.16 0.32
N VAL A 87 4.27 2.60 -0.16
CA VAL A 87 2.98 2.54 0.55
C VAL A 87 3.08 1.57 1.74
N THR A 88 2.37 1.88 2.82
CA THR A 88 2.44 1.09 4.06
C THR A 88 1.24 0.17 4.24
N PHE A 89 1.43 -0.90 5.00
CA PHE A 89 0.33 -1.56 5.69
C PHE A 89 -0.05 -0.67 6.89
N HIS A 90 -1.03 0.17 6.69
CA HIS A 90 -1.41 1.22 7.62
C HIS A 90 -2.32 0.74 8.77
N ARG A 91 -2.88 -0.47 8.67
CA ARG A 91 -3.71 -1.10 9.69
C ARG A 91 -3.43 -2.58 9.78
N VAL A 92 -3.11 -3.05 11.00
CA VAL A 92 -2.80 -4.46 11.30
C VAL A 92 -3.56 -4.88 12.52
N ILE A 93 -4.35 -5.95 12.40
CA ILE A 93 -5.06 -6.58 13.52
C ILE A 93 -4.64 -8.05 13.56
N GLU A 94 -3.93 -8.43 14.62
CA GLU A 94 -3.46 -9.80 14.83
C GLU A 94 -4.63 -10.79 14.80
N GLY A 95 -4.44 -11.92 14.10
CA GLY A 95 -5.47 -12.95 13.93
C GLY A 95 -6.62 -12.57 12.99
N PHE A 96 -6.67 -11.33 12.48
CA PHE A 96 -7.69 -10.89 11.55
C PHE A 96 -7.12 -10.58 10.16
N MET A 97 -6.41 -9.45 9.99
CA MET A 97 -5.90 -9.06 8.67
C MET A 97 -4.77 -8.02 8.77
N ILE A 98 -4.01 -7.88 7.66
CA ILE A 98 -3.14 -6.74 7.39
C ILE A 98 -3.71 -5.96 6.21
N GLN A 99 -3.87 -4.63 6.35
CA GLN A 99 -4.47 -3.75 5.34
C GLN A 99 -3.48 -2.70 4.87
N GLY A 100 -3.36 -2.57 3.56
CA GLY A 100 -2.48 -1.62 2.88
C GLY A 100 -3.12 -1.01 1.63
N GLY A 101 -2.28 -0.40 0.76
CA GLY A 101 -2.72 0.13 -0.53
C GLY A 101 -3.34 1.53 -0.48
N ASP A 102 -3.27 2.22 0.67
CA ASP A 102 -3.59 3.64 0.81
C ASP A 102 -2.32 4.48 0.62
N PRO A 103 -2.21 5.31 -0.41
CA PRO A 103 -1.01 6.12 -0.65
C PRO A 103 -0.75 7.14 0.46
N ASP A 104 -1.79 7.57 1.17
CA ASP A 104 -1.69 8.53 2.27
C ASP A 104 -1.44 7.86 3.64
N GLY A 105 -1.63 6.53 3.74
CA GLY A 105 -1.48 5.75 4.98
C GLY A 105 -2.44 6.16 6.10
N THR A 106 -3.58 6.75 5.75
CA THR A 106 -4.61 7.27 6.67
C THR A 106 -5.82 6.34 6.81
N GLY A 107 -5.96 5.38 5.90
CA GLY A 107 -7.16 4.57 5.70
C GLY A 107 -8.23 5.25 4.84
N ALA A 108 -8.02 6.51 4.42
CA ALA A 108 -8.98 7.29 3.65
C ALA A 108 -8.57 7.54 2.19
N GLY A 109 -7.29 7.36 1.86
CA GLY A 109 -6.74 7.58 0.52
C GLY A 109 -7.10 6.48 -0.48
N GLY A 110 -6.78 6.72 -1.75
CA GLY A 110 -7.05 5.80 -2.85
C GLY A 110 -6.58 6.36 -4.19
N PRO A 111 -6.93 5.71 -5.31
CA PRO A 111 -6.44 6.06 -6.63
C PRO A 111 -7.19 7.25 -7.27
N GLY A 112 -8.17 7.84 -6.59
CA GLY A 112 -9.02 8.92 -7.11
C GLY A 112 -10.26 8.44 -7.85
N TYR A 113 -10.51 7.13 -7.89
CA TYR A 113 -11.70 6.50 -8.49
C TYR A 113 -12.11 5.24 -7.71
N THR A 114 -13.25 4.66 -8.04
CA THR A 114 -13.74 3.39 -7.48
C THR A 114 -13.99 2.37 -8.58
N ILE A 115 -13.97 1.09 -8.20
CA ILE A 115 -14.29 -0.05 -9.06
C ILE A 115 -15.47 -0.83 -8.48
N PRO A 116 -16.26 -1.54 -9.32
CA PRO A 116 -17.36 -2.38 -8.86
C PRO A 116 -16.84 -3.61 -8.09
N ASP A 117 -17.70 -4.15 -7.23
CA ASP A 117 -17.44 -5.41 -6.55
C ASP A 117 -17.60 -6.59 -7.54
N GLU A 118 -16.78 -7.63 -7.36
CA GLU A 118 -16.81 -8.88 -8.14
C GLU A 118 -16.87 -10.06 -7.17
N PHE A 119 -18.04 -10.59 -6.93
CA PHE A 119 -18.23 -11.74 -6.03
C PHE A 119 -18.28 -13.04 -6.82
N SER A 120 -17.68 -14.10 -6.26
CA SER A 120 -17.67 -15.44 -6.84
C SER A 120 -18.13 -16.46 -5.78
N ASN A 121 -19.07 -17.32 -6.14
CA ASN A 121 -19.67 -18.30 -5.23
C ASN A 121 -18.71 -19.40 -4.77
N ASP A 122 -17.55 -19.53 -5.39
CA ASP A 122 -16.52 -20.53 -5.08
C ASP A 122 -15.30 -19.93 -4.34
N LEU A 123 -15.35 -18.64 -3.99
CA LEU A 123 -14.33 -17.97 -3.22
C LEU A 123 -14.88 -17.55 -1.84
N HIS A 124 -14.20 -17.99 -0.79
CA HIS A 124 -14.61 -17.76 0.59
C HIS A 124 -13.45 -17.31 1.46
N PHE A 125 -13.78 -16.55 2.51
CA PHE A 125 -12.83 -16.13 3.54
C PHE A 125 -12.62 -17.19 4.63
N ASN A 126 -12.51 -18.45 4.25
CA ASN A 126 -12.46 -19.63 5.15
C ASN A 126 -11.04 -19.99 5.62
N LYS A 127 -10.04 -19.21 5.28
CA LYS A 127 -8.61 -19.46 5.60
C LYS A 127 -7.80 -18.17 5.68
N MET A 128 -6.57 -18.29 6.20
CA MET A 128 -5.57 -17.23 6.11
C MET A 128 -5.03 -17.08 4.68
N GLY A 129 -4.43 -15.91 4.39
CA GLY A 129 -3.76 -15.63 3.12
C GLY A 129 -4.71 -15.27 1.98
N VAL A 130 -5.98 -14.99 2.23
CA VAL A 130 -6.90 -14.46 1.23
C VAL A 130 -6.63 -12.98 1.01
N LEU A 131 -6.34 -12.59 -0.25
CA LEU A 131 -6.20 -11.20 -0.67
C LEU A 131 -7.53 -10.67 -1.19
N ALA A 132 -8.02 -9.58 -0.60
CA ALA A 132 -9.29 -8.99 -0.97
C ALA A 132 -9.26 -7.47 -1.00
N MET A 133 -10.19 -6.87 -1.77
CA MET A 133 -10.35 -5.42 -1.90
C MET A 133 -11.04 -4.84 -0.67
N ALA A 134 -10.40 -3.87 -0.02
CA ALA A 134 -11.05 -3.07 1.00
C ALA A 134 -12.05 -2.10 0.35
N ASN A 135 -13.17 -1.86 1.03
CA ASN A 135 -14.21 -0.94 0.58
C ASN A 135 -14.89 -0.23 1.77
N ARG A 136 -15.74 0.75 1.46
CA ARG A 136 -16.58 1.50 2.40
C ARG A 136 -18.08 1.28 2.13
N GLY A 137 -18.43 0.13 1.60
CA GLY A 137 -19.74 -0.26 1.14
C GLY A 137 -19.69 -0.74 -0.32
N PRO A 138 -20.82 -1.14 -0.91
CA PRO A 138 -20.88 -1.73 -2.25
C PRO A 138 -20.26 -0.82 -3.33
N ASN A 139 -19.43 -1.41 -4.20
CA ASN A 139 -18.84 -0.75 -5.38
C ASN A 139 -17.96 0.47 -5.02
N THR A 140 -17.27 0.42 -3.88
CA THR A 140 -16.34 1.48 -3.44
C THR A 140 -14.90 1.00 -3.32
N GLY A 141 -14.56 -0.15 -3.89
CA GLY A 141 -13.19 -0.61 -4.02
C GLY A 141 -12.33 0.39 -4.79
N GLY A 142 -11.03 0.43 -4.52
CA GLY A 142 -10.10 1.36 -5.17
C GLY A 142 -8.69 0.77 -5.24
N SER A 143 -7.78 1.26 -4.40
CA SER A 143 -6.42 0.72 -4.30
C SER A 143 -6.16 -0.04 -3.00
N GLN A 144 -6.98 0.17 -1.96
CA GLN A 144 -6.76 -0.48 -0.67
C GLN A 144 -7.15 -1.95 -0.73
N PHE A 145 -6.31 -2.78 -0.14
CA PHE A 145 -6.52 -4.23 -0.05
C PHE A 145 -6.16 -4.73 1.35
N PHE A 146 -6.58 -5.94 1.66
CA PHE A 146 -6.16 -6.62 2.89
C PHE A 146 -5.84 -8.10 2.62
N ILE A 147 -5.02 -8.67 3.50
CA ILE A 147 -4.69 -10.11 3.49
C ILE A 147 -5.12 -10.68 4.84
N THR A 148 -5.90 -11.74 4.82
CA THR A 148 -6.43 -12.37 6.05
C THR A 148 -5.35 -13.15 6.80
N LEU A 149 -5.43 -13.13 8.14
CA LEU A 149 -4.56 -13.89 9.05
C LEU A 149 -5.28 -15.09 9.70
N GLY A 150 -6.53 -15.32 9.31
CA GLY A 150 -7.37 -16.42 9.76
C GLY A 150 -8.66 -16.47 8.96
N PRO A 151 -9.58 -17.41 9.24
CA PRO A 151 -10.92 -17.43 8.66
C PRO A 151 -11.71 -16.19 9.07
N THR A 152 -12.41 -15.57 8.09
CA THR A 152 -13.21 -14.36 8.28
C THR A 152 -14.50 -14.45 7.46
N ASP A 153 -15.24 -15.57 7.59
CA ASP A 153 -16.39 -15.93 6.77
C ASP A 153 -17.49 -14.84 6.73
N TRP A 154 -17.56 -13.98 7.75
CA TRP A 154 -18.48 -12.83 7.78
C TRP A 154 -18.21 -11.76 6.73
N LEU A 155 -17.08 -11.85 6.00
CA LEU A 155 -16.70 -10.96 4.88
C LEU A 155 -17.14 -11.50 3.51
N ASP A 156 -17.65 -12.73 3.44
CA ASP A 156 -18.17 -13.32 2.20
C ASP A 156 -19.24 -12.42 1.57
N ASN A 157 -19.16 -12.22 0.26
CA ASN A 157 -20.04 -11.36 -0.53
C ASN A 157 -20.11 -9.89 -0.08
N LYS A 158 -19.08 -9.41 0.66
CA LYS A 158 -18.92 -8.01 1.06
C LYS A 158 -17.63 -7.40 0.52
N HIS A 159 -16.62 -8.22 0.27
CA HIS A 159 -15.33 -7.79 -0.28
C HIS A 159 -14.95 -8.71 -1.45
N THR A 160 -14.46 -8.11 -2.53
CA THR A 160 -13.97 -8.85 -3.69
C THR A 160 -12.70 -9.61 -3.32
N ILE A 161 -12.75 -10.94 -3.37
CA ILE A 161 -11.55 -11.79 -3.28
C ILE A 161 -10.91 -11.80 -4.66
N PHE A 162 -9.63 -11.38 -4.75
CA PHE A 162 -8.93 -11.34 -6.03
C PHE A 162 -7.55 -11.99 -6.00
N GLY A 163 -7.18 -12.63 -4.89
CA GLY A 163 -5.92 -13.37 -4.79
C GLY A 163 -5.79 -14.24 -3.55
N THR A 164 -4.72 -15.02 -3.52
CA THR A 164 -4.34 -15.83 -2.36
C THR A 164 -2.82 -15.91 -2.25
N VAL A 165 -2.30 -15.82 -1.02
CA VAL A 165 -0.87 -16.00 -0.74
C VAL A 165 -0.50 -17.45 -1.03
N VAL A 166 0.53 -17.65 -1.86
CA VAL A 166 1.02 -18.97 -2.27
C VAL A 166 2.44 -19.27 -1.76
N GLN A 167 3.18 -18.23 -1.35
CA GLN A 167 4.52 -18.36 -0.77
C GLN A 167 4.79 -17.18 0.18
N GLY A 168 5.56 -17.42 1.25
CA GLY A 168 5.93 -16.37 2.21
C GLY A 168 4.81 -16.01 3.19
N MET A 169 3.92 -16.95 3.52
CA MET A 169 2.87 -16.73 4.53
C MET A 169 3.45 -16.38 5.91
N ASP A 170 4.62 -16.91 6.24
CA ASP A 170 5.39 -16.58 7.44
C ASP A 170 5.75 -15.09 7.53
N VAL A 171 6.04 -14.44 6.38
CA VAL A 171 6.26 -12.99 6.30
C VAL A 171 4.97 -12.23 6.60
N VAL A 172 3.84 -12.67 6.03
CA VAL A 172 2.51 -12.06 6.28
C VAL A 172 2.12 -12.20 7.75
N GLU A 173 2.35 -13.36 8.36
CA GLU A 173 2.12 -13.59 9.80
C GLU A 173 3.04 -12.73 10.67
N LYS A 174 4.32 -12.57 10.28
CA LYS A 174 5.26 -11.69 10.98
C LYS A 174 4.79 -10.25 10.95
N ILE A 175 4.29 -9.76 9.81
CA ILE A 175 3.65 -8.45 9.71
C ILE A 175 2.42 -8.38 10.61
N GLY A 176 1.61 -9.45 10.66
CA GLY A 176 0.40 -9.52 11.49
C GLY A 176 0.65 -9.42 13.00
N LYS A 177 1.90 -9.63 13.45
CA LYS A 177 2.31 -9.59 14.86
C LYS A 177 3.08 -8.34 15.25
N VAL A 178 3.19 -7.34 14.37
CA VAL A 178 3.88 -6.09 14.70
C VAL A 178 3.12 -5.34 15.80
N LYS A 179 3.87 -4.62 16.63
CA LYS A 179 3.25 -3.76 17.64
C LYS A 179 2.45 -2.65 16.97
N THR A 180 1.19 -2.52 17.35
CA THR A 180 0.29 -1.47 16.86
C THR A 180 -0.03 -0.46 17.95
N GLY A 181 -0.37 0.75 17.52
CA GLY A 181 -0.83 1.85 18.36
C GLY A 181 -2.31 2.17 18.11
N ARG A 182 -2.65 3.44 18.23
CA ARG A 182 -4.00 3.92 17.98
C ARG A 182 -4.48 3.57 16.57
N ASN A 183 -5.74 3.14 16.41
CA ASN A 183 -6.37 2.75 15.16
C ASN A 183 -5.68 1.56 14.47
N ASP A 184 -5.11 0.63 15.25
CA ASP A 184 -4.42 -0.56 14.76
C ASP A 184 -3.23 -0.24 13.82
N LYS A 185 -2.69 0.98 13.88
CA LYS A 185 -1.57 1.41 13.05
C LYS A 185 -0.25 0.84 13.60
N PRO A 186 0.59 0.19 12.78
CA PRO A 186 1.92 -0.24 13.19
C PRO A 186 2.73 0.91 13.77
N VAL A 187 3.40 0.67 14.91
CA VAL A 187 4.30 1.65 15.56
C VAL A 187 5.51 1.91 14.67
N GLU A 188 6.11 0.84 14.16
CA GLU A 188 7.15 0.90 13.14
C GLU A 188 6.51 0.67 11.77
N PRO A 189 6.82 1.50 10.76
CA PRO A 189 6.21 1.37 9.45
C PRO A 189 6.48 0.01 8.79
N VAL A 190 5.43 -0.64 8.32
CA VAL A 190 5.52 -1.81 7.44
C VAL A 190 5.37 -1.32 6.02
N ILE A 191 6.46 -1.34 5.25
CA ILE A 191 6.56 -0.67 3.95
C ILE A 191 6.57 -1.70 2.83
N ILE A 192 5.76 -1.46 1.79
CA ILE A 192 5.84 -2.14 0.50
C ILE A 192 6.92 -1.42 -0.32
N ASN A 193 8.10 -2.03 -0.46
CA ASN A 193 9.18 -1.46 -1.28
C ASN A 193 8.76 -1.44 -2.76
N SER A 194 8.23 -2.57 -3.23
CA SER A 194 7.69 -2.71 -4.59
C SER A 194 6.76 -3.92 -4.70
N ILE A 195 5.96 -3.93 -5.78
CA ILE A 195 5.22 -5.11 -6.22
C ILE A 195 5.60 -5.38 -7.67
N THR A 196 5.93 -6.64 -8.01
CA THR A 196 6.20 -7.06 -9.38
C THR A 196 5.22 -8.13 -9.81
N LEU A 197 4.88 -8.14 -11.11
CA LEU A 197 3.95 -9.11 -11.69
C LEU A 197 4.72 -10.15 -12.49
N GLU A 198 4.34 -11.42 -12.35
CA GLU A 198 4.93 -12.54 -13.09
C GLU A 198 3.83 -13.42 -13.68
N PRO A 199 3.92 -13.81 -14.96
CA PRO A 199 2.98 -14.77 -15.54
C PRO A 199 3.15 -16.15 -14.88
N ILE A 200 2.05 -16.89 -14.76
CA ILE A 200 2.10 -18.30 -14.34
C ILE A 200 2.55 -19.11 -15.56
N THR A 201 3.79 -19.60 -15.53
CA THR A 201 4.32 -20.52 -16.54
C THR A 201 3.83 -21.94 -16.31
N ASP A 202 3.80 -22.78 -17.36
CA ASP A 202 3.27 -24.15 -17.27
C ASP A 202 4.03 -25.06 -16.29
N ASP A 203 5.31 -24.75 -16.01
CA ASP A 203 6.11 -25.44 -15.00
C ASP A 203 5.55 -25.28 -13.58
N ALA A 204 4.85 -24.19 -13.30
CA ALA A 204 4.23 -23.93 -12.00
C ALA A 204 2.86 -24.60 -11.82
N LYS A 205 2.24 -25.12 -12.88
CA LYS A 205 0.95 -25.83 -12.84
C LYS A 205 1.07 -27.25 -12.27
N ASN A 206 2.28 -27.81 -12.22
CA ASN A 206 2.55 -29.17 -11.79
C ASN A 206 2.94 -29.33 -10.31
N VAL A 207 3.01 -28.25 -9.54
CA VAL A 207 3.20 -28.30 -8.08
C VAL A 207 1.82 -28.45 -7.44
N LYS A 208 1.49 -29.70 -7.07
CA LYS A 208 0.28 -30.06 -6.31
C LYS A 208 0.47 -29.78 -4.84
#